data_073b81330c6e4bd5252b7bf8a3048793
#
_entry.id   073b81330c6e4bd5252b7bf8a3048793
#
_cell.length_a   1.000
_cell.length_b   1.000
_cell.length_c   1.000
_cell.angle_alpha   90.00
_cell.angle_beta   90.00
_cell.angle_gamma   90.00
#
_symmetry.space_group_name_H-M   'P 1'
#
loop_
_entity.id
_entity.type
_entity.pdbx_description
1 polymer ?
#
loop_
_entity_poly.entity_id
_entity_poly.type
_entity_poly.pdbx_seq_one_letter_code
_entity_poly.pdbx_strand_id
1 'polypeptide(L)'
;MYAITVGPIQENCYFLIGDHENDTIIFDPGEQAEDIIAAIEENALHPIAIVLTHAHYDHIGALETIREKYDIPVYQNPIEREWLLDPQLNGSARNPNVPDVRLAKEADVFFEEMGPYEIGEFRFEMQHIPGHSPGSTVFIFRENGFAIVGDVIFKGSVGRSDLPGGSHETLIEGIQKYIVTLPGETVLFPGHGDPTTVREEIYSNPYLNGATR
;
A
#
# COMPACT_ATOMS: atom_id res chain seq x y z
N MET A 1 11.48 5.37 8.70
CA MET A 1 10.07 5.08 8.38
C MET A 1 9.26 5.02 9.67
N TYR A 2 8.04 5.52 9.66
CA TYR A 2 7.10 5.54 10.78
C TYR A 2 5.76 5.01 10.28
N ALA A 3 4.93 4.43 11.13
CA ALA A 3 3.61 3.96 10.76
C ALA A 3 2.60 4.22 11.87
N ILE A 4 1.35 4.43 11.49
CA ILE A 4 0.20 4.40 12.38
C ILE A 4 -0.83 3.41 11.83
N THR A 5 -1.52 2.75 12.74
CA THR A 5 -2.61 1.84 12.37
C THR A 5 -3.93 2.58 12.49
N VAL A 6 -4.71 2.61 11.43
CA VAL A 6 -5.95 3.38 11.32
C VAL A 6 -7.16 2.51 10.96
N GLY A 7 -8.34 3.02 11.24
CA GLY A 7 -9.61 2.40 10.89
C GLY A 7 -9.96 1.13 11.67
N PRO A 8 -11.22 0.67 11.54
CA PRO A 8 -11.74 -0.48 12.29
C PRO A 8 -11.11 -1.82 11.87
N ILE A 9 -10.55 -1.90 10.66
CA ILE A 9 -9.86 -3.11 10.17
C ILE A 9 -8.34 -3.00 10.27
N GLN A 10 -7.83 -1.95 10.95
CA GLN A 10 -6.44 -1.79 11.36
C GLN A 10 -5.45 -1.80 10.17
N GLU A 11 -5.71 -0.91 9.19
CA GLU A 11 -4.79 -0.63 8.10
C GLU A 11 -3.56 0.14 8.62
N ASN A 12 -2.40 -0.10 8.03
CA ASN A 12 -1.12 0.54 8.35
C ASN A 12 -0.81 1.65 7.34
N CYS A 13 -1.06 2.88 7.73
CA CYS A 13 -0.59 4.05 7.00
C CYS A 13 0.90 4.29 7.29
N TYR A 14 1.75 4.29 6.25
CA TYR A 14 3.20 4.46 6.40
C TYR A 14 3.67 5.84 5.99
N PHE A 15 4.64 6.37 6.77
CA PHE A 15 5.36 7.62 6.49
C PHE A 15 6.81 7.29 6.18
N LEU A 16 7.20 7.43 4.94
CA LEU A 16 8.58 7.31 4.50
C LEU A 16 9.24 8.68 4.59
N ILE A 17 10.11 8.85 5.57
CA ILE A 17 10.73 10.13 5.92
C ILE A 17 12.13 10.19 5.32
N GLY A 18 12.41 11.24 4.57
CA GLY A 18 13.70 11.54 3.98
C GLY A 18 14.62 12.35 4.89
N ASP A 19 15.81 12.62 4.41
CA ASP A 19 16.83 13.41 5.11
C ASP A 19 16.67 14.91 4.84
N HIS A 20 16.07 15.29 3.72
CA HIS A 20 15.85 16.68 3.33
C HIS A 20 14.58 17.23 3.98
N GLU A 21 14.73 18.15 4.94
CA GLU A 21 13.63 18.90 5.59
C GLU A 21 12.47 18.02 6.09
N ASN A 22 12.71 16.74 6.40
CA ASN A 22 11.70 15.73 6.71
C ASN A 22 10.68 15.54 5.57
N ASP A 23 11.09 15.70 4.31
CA ASP A 23 10.25 15.34 3.17
C ASP A 23 9.68 13.95 3.36
N THR A 24 8.38 13.80 3.17
CA THR A 24 7.69 12.56 3.55
C THR A 24 6.74 12.11 2.45
N ILE A 25 6.88 10.85 2.04
CA ILE A 25 5.84 10.16 1.26
C ILE A 25 4.90 9.43 2.23
N ILE A 26 3.60 9.65 2.05
CA ILE A 26 2.55 8.96 2.80
C ILE A 26 2.03 7.81 1.92
N PHE A 27 2.11 6.58 2.43
CA PHE A 27 1.52 5.41 1.77
C PHE A 27 0.19 5.07 2.43
N ASP A 28 -0.83 4.88 1.59
CA ASP A 28 -2.15 4.38 1.95
C ASP A 28 -2.77 5.12 3.14
N PRO A 29 -3.17 6.40 3.03
CA PRO A 29 -3.88 7.10 4.09
C PRO A 29 -5.32 6.58 4.21
N GLY A 30 -5.49 5.49 4.99
CA GLY A 30 -6.70 4.69 5.04
C GLY A 30 -7.90 5.37 5.66
N GLU A 31 -7.85 5.67 6.94
CA GLU A 31 -8.94 6.32 7.68
C GLU A 31 -8.39 7.27 8.75
N GLN A 32 -9.26 7.87 9.57
CA GLN A 32 -8.88 8.72 10.72
C GLN A 32 -7.91 9.85 10.32
N ALA A 33 -8.31 10.68 9.36
CA ALA A 33 -7.49 11.78 8.85
C ALA A 33 -6.89 12.67 9.94
N GLU A 34 -7.62 12.89 11.04
CA GLU A 34 -7.15 13.66 12.19
C GLU A 34 -5.93 13.02 12.86
N ASP A 35 -5.88 11.70 13.00
CA ASP A 35 -4.75 10.98 13.60
C ASP A 35 -3.53 11.02 12.67
N ILE A 36 -3.74 10.90 11.34
CA ILE A 36 -2.70 11.05 10.33
C ILE A 36 -2.12 12.48 10.38
N ILE A 37 -2.98 13.50 10.45
CA ILE A 37 -2.58 14.91 10.55
C ILE A 37 -1.79 15.15 11.84
N ALA A 38 -2.29 14.64 12.98
CA ALA A 38 -1.59 14.76 14.26
C ALA A 38 -0.19 14.12 14.18
N ALA A 39 -0.06 12.94 13.60
CA ALA A 39 1.23 12.29 13.41
C ALA A 39 2.20 13.11 12.54
N ILE A 40 1.70 13.75 11.49
CA ILE A 40 2.49 14.65 10.63
C ILE A 40 2.98 15.87 11.43
N GLU A 41 2.07 16.53 12.14
CA GLU A 41 2.37 17.76 12.87
C GLU A 41 3.28 17.51 14.09
N GLU A 42 3.03 16.45 14.87
CA GLU A 42 3.83 16.09 16.05
C GLU A 42 5.27 15.69 15.70
N ASN A 43 5.47 15.11 14.54
CA ASN A 43 6.80 14.70 14.07
C ASN A 43 7.45 15.71 13.12
N ALA A 44 6.82 16.89 12.93
CA ALA A 44 7.28 17.94 12.02
C ALA A 44 7.61 17.40 10.62
N LEU A 45 6.75 16.52 10.09
CA LEU A 45 6.92 15.93 8.76
C LEU A 45 6.49 16.95 7.69
N HIS A 46 7.13 16.86 6.53
CA HIS A 46 6.83 17.65 5.33
C HIS A 46 6.29 16.74 4.22
N PRO A 47 4.96 16.51 4.14
CA PRO A 47 4.39 15.67 3.11
C PRO A 47 4.64 16.23 1.71
N ILE A 48 5.15 15.40 0.80
CA ILE A 48 5.41 15.77 -0.60
C ILE A 48 4.60 14.94 -1.61
N ALA A 49 4.08 13.79 -1.19
CA ALA A 49 3.26 12.91 -2.03
C ALA A 49 2.46 11.93 -1.19
N ILE A 50 1.33 11.46 -1.77
CA ILE A 50 0.64 10.24 -1.37
C ILE A 50 0.90 9.18 -2.44
N VAL A 51 1.22 7.95 -2.01
CA VAL A 51 1.43 6.81 -2.92
C VAL A 51 0.51 5.68 -2.48
N LEU A 52 -0.24 5.11 -3.42
CA LEU A 52 -1.16 4.01 -3.15
C LEU A 52 -0.56 2.67 -3.57
N THR A 53 -0.61 1.69 -2.65
CA THR A 53 -0.33 0.30 -2.98
C THR A 53 -1.45 -0.28 -3.82
N HIS A 54 -2.69 0.06 -3.49
CA HIS A 54 -3.93 -0.24 -4.22
C HIS A 54 -5.07 0.67 -3.72
N ALA A 55 -6.24 0.56 -4.31
CA ALA A 55 -7.32 1.52 -4.03
C ALA A 55 -8.56 0.89 -3.35
N HIS A 56 -8.39 -0.10 -2.47
CA HIS A 56 -9.47 -0.50 -1.57
C HIS A 56 -9.78 0.62 -0.58
N TYR A 57 -11.04 0.70 -0.14
CA TYR A 57 -11.59 1.80 0.64
C TYR A 57 -10.82 2.10 1.93
N ASP A 58 -10.31 1.07 2.58
CA ASP A 58 -9.56 1.15 3.84
C ASP A 58 -8.14 1.69 3.69
N HIS A 59 -7.63 1.79 2.45
CA HIS A 59 -6.36 2.42 2.10
C HIS A 59 -6.50 3.86 1.59
N ILE A 60 -7.73 4.34 1.37
CA ILE A 60 -7.97 5.63 0.71
C ILE A 60 -8.95 6.55 1.47
N GLY A 61 -9.51 6.12 2.60
CA GLY A 61 -10.59 6.85 3.27
C GLY A 61 -10.19 8.24 3.78
N ALA A 62 -8.94 8.45 4.19
CA ALA A 62 -8.41 9.75 4.61
C ALA A 62 -7.74 10.55 3.47
N LEU A 63 -7.53 9.91 2.30
CA LEU A 63 -6.71 10.44 1.20
C LEU A 63 -7.11 11.85 0.78
N GLU A 64 -8.41 12.12 0.54
CA GLU A 64 -8.86 13.42 0.07
C GLU A 64 -8.53 14.54 1.08
N THR A 65 -8.78 14.29 2.37
CA THR A 65 -8.50 15.25 3.45
C THR A 65 -7.00 15.58 3.53
N ILE A 66 -6.15 14.55 3.42
CA ILE A 66 -4.69 14.73 3.48
C ILE A 66 -4.19 15.46 2.23
N ARG A 67 -4.65 15.03 1.02
CA ARG A 67 -4.27 15.66 -0.24
C ARG A 67 -4.61 17.15 -0.27
N GLU A 68 -5.82 17.52 0.15
CA GLU A 68 -6.27 18.91 0.17
C GLU A 68 -5.53 19.74 1.22
N LYS A 69 -5.32 19.19 2.43
CA LYS A 69 -4.66 19.93 3.52
C LYS A 69 -3.21 20.30 3.18
N TYR A 70 -2.47 19.40 2.52
CA TYR A 70 -1.05 19.59 2.23
C TYR A 70 -0.75 19.97 0.78
N ASP A 71 -1.78 20.03 -0.08
CA ASP A 71 -1.68 20.35 -1.51
C ASP A 71 -0.62 19.48 -2.23
N ILE A 72 -0.71 18.16 -2.02
CA ILE A 72 0.26 17.19 -2.51
C ILE A 72 -0.35 16.24 -3.55
N PRO A 73 0.45 15.76 -4.54
CA PRO A 73 -0.02 14.83 -5.56
C PRO A 73 -0.24 13.42 -5.01
N VAL A 74 -1.20 12.72 -5.62
CA VAL A 74 -1.50 11.31 -5.40
C VAL A 74 -0.97 10.49 -6.56
N TYR A 75 -0.23 9.42 -6.26
CA TYR A 75 0.33 8.48 -7.21
C TYR A 75 -0.39 7.14 -7.11
N GLN A 76 -0.77 6.57 -8.26
CA GLN A 76 -1.57 5.34 -8.31
C GLN A 76 -1.23 4.49 -9.53
N ASN A 77 -1.46 3.18 -9.44
CA ASN A 77 -1.48 2.31 -10.60
C ASN A 77 -2.69 2.63 -11.51
N PRO A 78 -2.50 2.84 -12.82
CA PRO A 78 -3.57 3.24 -13.73
C PRO A 78 -4.70 2.21 -13.87
N ILE A 79 -4.48 0.94 -13.52
CA ILE A 79 -5.48 -0.13 -13.60
C ILE A 79 -6.66 0.15 -12.65
N GLU A 80 -6.41 0.82 -11.53
CA GLU A 80 -7.44 1.18 -10.55
C GLU A 80 -7.82 2.66 -10.59
N ARG A 81 -7.60 3.34 -11.73
CA ARG A 81 -7.87 4.78 -11.90
C ARG A 81 -9.25 5.20 -11.38
N GLU A 82 -10.29 4.45 -11.74
CA GLU A 82 -11.68 4.78 -11.42
C GLU A 82 -12.07 4.42 -9.96
N TRP A 83 -11.24 3.65 -9.24
CA TRP A 83 -11.58 3.11 -7.93
C TRP A 83 -11.71 4.21 -6.86
N LEU A 84 -10.97 5.30 -6.99
CA LEU A 84 -11.09 6.45 -6.08
C LEU A 84 -12.48 7.10 -6.18
N LEU A 85 -13.12 7.00 -7.33
CA LEU A 85 -14.40 7.65 -7.63
C LEU A 85 -15.61 6.73 -7.44
N ASP A 86 -15.41 5.41 -7.38
CA ASP A 86 -16.51 4.43 -7.38
C ASP A 86 -16.49 3.50 -6.17
N PRO A 87 -17.45 3.68 -5.21
CA PRO A 87 -17.59 2.81 -4.05
C PRO A 87 -17.84 1.33 -4.37
N GLN A 88 -18.35 1.00 -5.55
CA GLN A 88 -18.52 -0.39 -5.98
C GLN A 88 -17.17 -1.03 -6.32
N LEU A 89 -16.29 -0.26 -6.94
CA LEU A 89 -14.96 -0.73 -7.33
C LEU A 89 -14.02 -0.82 -6.12
N ASN A 90 -13.95 0.23 -5.29
CA ASN A 90 -13.08 0.22 -4.11
C ASN A 90 -13.60 -0.64 -2.95
N GLY A 91 -14.81 -1.18 -3.07
CA GLY A 91 -15.38 -2.14 -2.15
C GLY A 91 -16.17 -1.56 -0.98
N SER A 92 -16.17 -0.23 -0.76
CA SER A 92 -16.91 0.38 0.35
C SER A 92 -18.39 0.13 0.28
N ALA A 93 -19.01 0.23 -0.90
CA ALA A 93 -20.45 -0.04 -1.08
C ALA A 93 -20.85 -1.51 -0.83
N ARG A 94 -19.89 -2.42 -0.65
CA ARG A 94 -20.13 -3.83 -0.31
C ARG A 94 -20.04 -4.11 1.19
N ASN A 95 -19.53 -3.15 1.96
CA ASN A 95 -19.43 -3.28 3.40
C ASN A 95 -20.49 -2.42 4.10
N PRO A 96 -21.59 -3.02 4.62
CA PRO A 96 -22.67 -2.26 5.23
C PRO A 96 -22.28 -1.51 6.51
N ASN A 97 -21.07 -1.73 7.03
CA ASN A 97 -20.60 -1.12 8.26
C ASN A 97 -19.72 0.12 8.01
N VAL A 98 -19.45 0.46 6.75
CA VAL A 98 -18.71 1.66 6.38
C VAL A 98 -19.51 2.52 5.41
N PRO A 99 -19.37 3.84 5.47
CA PRO A 99 -19.98 4.71 4.46
C PRO A 99 -19.32 4.49 3.10
N ASP A 100 -20.04 4.84 2.03
CA ASP A 100 -19.46 4.85 0.68
C ASP A 100 -18.27 5.80 0.63
N VAL A 101 -17.09 5.28 0.29
CA VAL A 101 -15.87 6.07 0.06
C VAL A 101 -15.85 6.50 -1.40
N ARG A 102 -15.97 7.79 -1.63
CA ARG A 102 -15.94 8.41 -2.96
C ARG A 102 -15.13 9.69 -2.89
N LEU A 103 -13.99 9.73 -3.54
CA LEU A 103 -13.14 10.90 -3.59
C LEU A 103 -13.65 11.89 -4.66
N ALA A 104 -13.22 13.13 -4.59
CA ALA A 104 -13.67 14.18 -5.50
C ALA A 104 -13.01 14.08 -6.89
N LYS A 105 -11.79 13.52 -6.98
CA LYS A 105 -11.02 13.40 -8.23
C LYS A 105 -10.16 12.14 -8.24
N GLU A 106 -9.70 11.76 -9.42
CA GLU A 106 -8.70 10.72 -9.64
C GLU A 106 -7.34 11.07 -8.99
N ALA A 107 -6.40 10.13 -9.04
CA ALA A 107 -5.01 10.41 -8.73
C ALA A 107 -4.41 11.42 -9.71
N ASP A 108 -3.38 12.16 -9.25
CA ASP A 108 -2.74 13.19 -10.04
C ASP A 108 -1.68 12.63 -11.00
N VAL A 109 -1.06 11.50 -10.60
CA VAL A 109 -0.01 10.82 -11.36
C VAL A 109 -0.29 9.33 -11.43
N PHE A 110 -0.17 8.75 -12.63
CA PHE A 110 -0.29 7.31 -12.85
C PHE A 110 1.07 6.71 -13.21
N PHE A 111 1.40 5.57 -12.57
CA PHE A 111 2.60 4.81 -12.90
C PHE A 111 2.41 4.10 -14.24
N GLU A 112 2.94 4.65 -15.31
CA GLU A 112 2.80 4.07 -16.67
C GLU A 112 3.66 2.83 -16.86
N GLU A 113 4.83 2.78 -16.21
CA GLU A 113 5.77 1.66 -16.31
C GLU A 113 6.21 1.22 -14.91
N MET A 114 6.36 -0.10 -14.73
CA MET A 114 6.96 -0.67 -13.52
C MET A 114 8.48 -0.63 -13.60
N GLY A 115 9.15 -0.67 -12.45
CA GLY A 115 10.61 -0.61 -12.37
C GLY A 115 11.10 0.54 -11.51
N PRO A 116 12.31 1.04 -11.75
CA PRO A 116 12.89 2.14 -10.98
C PRO A 116 12.07 3.43 -11.09
N TYR A 117 11.84 4.09 -9.96
CA TYR A 117 11.10 5.33 -9.89
C TYR A 117 11.68 6.26 -8.82
N GLU A 118 11.44 7.57 -8.97
CA GLU A 118 11.90 8.59 -8.02
C GLU A 118 10.77 9.58 -7.70
N ILE A 119 10.61 9.90 -6.42
CA ILE A 119 9.75 11.01 -5.94
C ILE A 119 10.60 11.81 -4.95
N GLY A 120 10.90 13.07 -5.26
CA GLY A 120 11.82 13.86 -4.45
C GLY A 120 13.18 13.18 -4.33
N GLU A 121 13.65 12.96 -3.12
CA GLU A 121 14.91 12.23 -2.83
C GLU A 121 14.73 10.70 -2.78
N PHE A 122 13.50 10.20 -2.79
CA PHE A 122 13.20 8.78 -2.61
C PHE A 122 13.35 8.00 -3.89
N ARG A 123 14.15 6.92 -3.84
CA ARG A 123 14.36 5.98 -4.94
C ARG A 123 13.88 4.61 -4.57
N PHE A 124 13.06 4.02 -5.42
CA PHE A 124 12.49 2.70 -5.21
C PHE A 124 12.23 1.99 -6.55
N GLU A 125 11.99 0.71 -6.47
CA GLU A 125 11.56 -0.12 -7.60
C GLU A 125 10.11 -0.52 -7.39
N MET A 126 9.29 -0.37 -8.41
CA MET A 126 7.89 -0.80 -8.37
C MET A 126 7.70 -2.14 -9.06
N GLN A 127 6.88 -3.01 -8.45
CA GLN A 127 6.45 -4.26 -9.04
C GLN A 127 4.93 -4.39 -8.98
N HIS A 128 4.31 -4.63 -10.12
CA HIS A 128 2.88 -4.92 -10.20
C HIS A 128 2.64 -6.39 -9.84
N ILE A 129 1.92 -6.63 -8.75
CA ILE A 129 1.59 -7.97 -8.22
C ILE A 129 0.08 -8.05 -8.02
N PRO A 130 -0.69 -8.25 -9.11
CA PRO A 130 -2.13 -8.35 -9.01
C PRO A 130 -2.59 -9.66 -8.36
N GLY A 131 -3.85 -9.69 -7.91
CA GLY A 131 -4.48 -10.89 -7.37
C GLY A 131 -5.21 -10.66 -6.06
N HIS A 132 -4.75 -9.75 -5.20
CA HIS A 132 -5.58 -9.17 -4.15
C HIS A 132 -6.51 -8.11 -4.76
N SER A 133 -5.95 -7.18 -5.48
CA SER A 133 -6.65 -6.24 -6.35
C SER A 133 -5.96 -6.18 -7.71
N PRO A 134 -6.62 -5.67 -8.77
CA PRO A 134 -6.03 -5.63 -10.11
C PRO A 134 -4.80 -4.73 -10.22
N GLY A 135 -4.72 -3.65 -9.44
CA GLY A 135 -3.66 -2.65 -9.48
C GLY A 135 -2.63 -2.78 -8.36
N SER A 136 -2.68 -3.84 -7.54
CA SER A 136 -1.76 -4.02 -6.42
C SER A 136 -0.30 -3.83 -6.85
N THR A 137 0.38 -2.87 -6.23
CA THR A 137 1.75 -2.46 -6.53
C THR A 137 2.59 -2.52 -5.25
N VAL A 138 3.77 -3.12 -5.36
CA VAL A 138 4.76 -3.22 -4.29
C VAL A 138 5.90 -2.24 -4.57
N PHE A 139 6.37 -1.57 -3.53
CA PHE A 139 7.44 -0.58 -3.57
C PHE A 139 8.66 -1.11 -2.84
N ILE A 140 9.76 -1.38 -3.56
CA ILE A 140 10.96 -2.06 -3.06
C ILE A 140 12.10 -1.05 -2.91
N PHE A 141 12.56 -0.86 -1.71
CA PHE A 141 13.68 0.01 -1.34
C PHE A 141 14.94 -0.84 -1.13
N ARG A 142 15.59 -1.23 -2.25
CA ARG A 142 16.71 -2.19 -2.22
C ARG A 142 17.88 -1.73 -1.37
N GLU A 143 18.26 -0.46 -1.47
CA GLU A 143 19.36 0.11 -0.71
C GLU A 143 19.09 0.15 0.81
N ASN A 144 17.81 0.24 1.18
CA ASN A 144 17.36 0.29 2.57
C ASN A 144 16.95 -1.08 3.13
N GLY A 145 16.84 -2.11 2.28
CA GLY A 145 16.55 -3.49 2.69
C GLY A 145 15.09 -3.72 3.12
N PHE A 146 14.13 -2.99 2.55
CA PHE A 146 12.71 -3.20 2.85
C PHE A 146 11.81 -3.02 1.61
N ALA A 147 10.55 -3.46 1.74
CA ALA A 147 9.49 -3.20 0.78
C ALA A 147 8.17 -2.87 1.48
N ILE A 148 7.39 -1.94 0.91
CA ILE A 148 5.99 -1.69 1.27
C ILE A 148 5.17 -2.54 0.31
N VAL A 149 4.41 -3.50 0.87
CA VAL A 149 3.80 -4.57 0.07
C VAL A 149 2.27 -4.50 0.02
N GLY A 150 1.65 -3.53 0.71
CA GLY A 150 0.19 -3.45 0.80
C GLY A 150 -0.41 -4.80 1.17
N ASP A 151 -1.48 -5.17 0.51
CA ASP A 151 -2.21 -6.41 0.76
C ASP A 151 -1.77 -7.59 -0.13
N VAL A 152 -0.54 -7.57 -0.61
CA VAL A 152 0.03 -8.69 -1.38
C VAL A 152 0.40 -9.84 -0.46
N ILE A 153 1.13 -9.59 0.62
CA ILE A 153 1.58 -10.59 1.58
C ILE A 153 1.59 -10.02 2.99
N PHE A 154 1.20 -10.86 3.95
CA PHE A 154 1.18 -10.57 5.38
C PHE A 154 2.05 -11.56 6.14
N LYS A 155 2.33 -11.27 7.40
CA LYS A 155 3.00 -12.21 8.29
C LYS A 155 2.19 -13.50 8.44
N GLY A 156 2.71 -14.59 7.84
CA GLY A 156 2.07 -15.90 7.84
C GLY A 156 0.82 -16.02 6.97
N SER A 157 0.54 -15.07 6.09
CA SER A 157 -0.63 -15.08 5.22
C SER A 157 -0.37 -14.34 3.91
N VAL A 158 -1.37 -14.31 3.04
CA VAL A 158 -1.41 -13.51 1.81
C VAL A 158 -2.73 -12.76 1.72
N GLY A 159 -2.80 -11.74 0.87
CA GLY A 159 -4.03 -11.00 0.62
C GLY A 159 -5.18 -11.91 0.18
N ARG A 160 -6.40 -11.57 0.61
CA ARG A 160 -7.58 -12.24 0.08
C ARG A 160 -7.69 -11.98 -1.43
N SER A 161 -8.20 -12.95 -2.14
CA SER A 161 -8.27 -12.90 -3.61
C SER A 161 -9.66 -13.28 -4.16
N ASP A 162 -10.65 -13.25 -3.28
CA ASP A 162 -12.06 -13.57 -3.57
C ASP A 162 -12.92 -12.33 -3.89
N LEU A 163 -12.30 -11.16 -3.89
CA LEU A 163 -12.95 -9.90 -4.28
C LEU A 163 -12.93 -9.73 -5.81
N PRO A 164 -13.80 -8.88 -6.37
CA PRO A 164 -13.82 -8.62 -7.81
C PRO A 164 -12.46 -8.15 -8.35
N GLY A 165 -12.00 -8.82 -9.40
CA GLY A 165 -10.67 -8.60 -9.96
C GLY A 165 -9.56 -9.38 -9.25
N GLY A 166 -9.88 -10.12 -8.17
CA GLY A 166 -8.94 -10.96 -7.45
C GLY A 166 -8.65 -12.30 -8.15
N SER A 167 -7.46 -12.85 -7.90
CA SER A 167 -7.01 -14.15 -8.39
C SER A 167 -5.93 -14.70 -7.48
N HIS A 168 -6.23 -15.80 -6.79
CA HIS A 168 -5.27 -16.43 -5.89
C HIS A 168 -4.02 -16.94 -6.63
N GLU A 169 -4.22 -17.57 -7.78
CA GLU A 169 -3.13 -18.09 -8.61
C GLU A 169 -2.18 -16.98 -9.03
N THR A 170 -2.72 -15.88 -9.57
CA THR A 170 -1.93 -14.71 -10.00
C THR A 170 -1.19 -14.05 -8.84
N LEU A 171 -1.82 -13.96 -7.64
CA LEU A 171 -1.19 -13.42 -6.45
C LEU A 171 0.02 -14.26 -6.03
N ILE A 172 -0.16 -15.58 -5.94
CA ILE A 172 0.93 -16.48 -5.54
C ILE A 172 2.07 -16.47 -6.57
N GLU A 173 1.76 -16.47 -7.86
CA GLU A 173 2.77 -16.35 -8.92
C GLU A 173 3.58 -15.05 -8.80
N GLY A 174 2.90 -13.93 -8.55
CA GLY A 174 3.54 -12.63 -8.35
C GLY A 174 4.44 -12.60 -7.11
N ILE A 175 3.97 -13.14 -5.98
CA ILE A 175 4.77 -13.26 -4.74
C ILE A 175 6.02 -14.12 -5.00
N GLN A 176 5.88 -15.29 -5.63
CA GLN A 176 6.99 -16.18 -5.96
C GLN A 176 8.02 -15.51 -6.87
N LYS A 177 7.54 -14.75 -7.84
CA LYS A 177 8.40 -14.09 -8.84
C LYS A 177 9.17 -12.89 -8.28
N TYR A 178 8.52 -12.06 -7.46
CA TYR A 178 9.05 -10.76 -7.10
C TYR A 178 9.41 -10.61 -5.62
N ILE A 179 8.70 -11.28 -4.71
CA ILE A 179 8.95 -11.16 -3.26
C ILE A 179 9.93 -12.23 -2.78
N VAL A 180 9.68 -13.50 -3.09
CA VAL A 180 10.53 -14.62 -2.63
C VAL A 180 11.96 -14.54 -3.18
N THR A 181 12.16 -13.81 -4.28
CA THR A 181 13.47 -13.58 -4.90
C THR A 181 14.28 -12.44 -4.27
N LEU A 182 13.69 -11.66 -3.37
CA LEU A 182 14.41 -10.63 -2.62
C LEU A 182 15.35 -11.26 -1.59
N PRO A 183 16.38 -10.53 -1.13
CA PRO A 183 17.24 -10.98 -0.02
C PRO A 183 16.40 -11.37 1.20
N GLY A 184 16.73 -12.49 1.84
CA GLY A 184 15.96 -13.03 2.97
C GLY A 184 15.77 -12.06 4.14
N GLU A 185 16.69 -11.12 4.33
CA GLU A 185 16.63 -10.09 5.38
C GLU A 185 15.75 -8.88 5.01
N THR A 186 15.23 -8.83 3.77
CA THR A 186 14.33 -7.74 3.35
C THR A 186 13.10 -7.73 4.24
N VAL A 187 12.85 -6.60 4.90
CA VAL A 187 11.66 -6.39 5.73
C VAL A 187 10.47 -6.06 4.84
N LEU A 188 9.36 -6.73 5.07
CA LEU A 188 8.10 -6.52 4.37
C LEU A 188 7.13 -5.76 5.29
N PHE A 189 6.65 -4.62 4.82
CA PHE A 189 5.68 -3.78 5.51
C PHE A 189 4.30 -3.94 4.85
N PRO A 190 3.40 -4.72 5.46
CA PRO A 190 2.09 -5.03 4.89
C PRO A 190 1.05 -3.96 5.19
N GLY A 191 -0.05 -3.94 4.44
CA GLY A 191 -1.20 -3.08 4.69
C GLY A 191 -1.89 -3.38 6.02
N HIS A 192 -1.80 -4.61 6.53
CA HIS A 192 -2.38 -5.01 7.82
C HIS A 192 -1.42 -5.88 8.63
N GLY A 193 -1.49 -5.72 9.97
CA GLY A 193 -0.72 -6.53 10.92
C GLY A 193 0.76 -6.15 11.01
N ASP A 194 1.56 -7.06 11.58
CA ASP A 194 2.96 -6.82 11.87
C ASP A 194 3.84 -6.92 10.61
N PRO A 195 4.95 -6.17 10.56
CA PRO A 195 6.02 -6.42 9.60
C PRO A 195 6.60 -7.83 9.73
N THR A 196 7.15 -8.33 8.63
CA THR A 196 7.80 -9.64 8.56
C THR A 196 9.06 -9.56 7.70
N THR A 197 9.71 -10.68 7.42
CA THR A 197 10.84 -10.75 6.49
C THR A 197 10.61 -11.78 5.40
N VAL A 198 11.24 -11.60 4.26
CA VAL A 198 11.20 -12.58 3.16
C VAL A 198 11.59 -13.97 3.64
N ARG A 199 12.62 -14.07 4.49
CA ARG A 199 13.06 -15.36 5.07
C ARG A 199 11.95 -15.99 5.92
N GLU A 200 11.32 -15.23 6.81
CA GLU A 200 10.26 -15.73 7.68
C GLU A 200 9.11 -16.29 6.85
N GLU A 201 8.70 -15.57 5.83
CA GLU A 201 7.58 -15.98 4.97
C GLU A 201 7.90 -17.21 4.12
N ILE A 202 9.11 -17.33 3.57
CA ILE A 202 9.53 -18.55 2.85
C ILE A 202 9.42 -19.79 3.75
N TYR A 203 9.77 -19.68 5.03
CA TYR A 203 9.80 -20.83 5.94
C TYR A 203 8.46 -21.12 6.60
N SER A 204 7.69 -20.11 6.99
CA SER A 204 6.54 -20.26 7.86
C SER A 204 5.19 -20.00 7.19
N ASN A 205 5.16 -19.26 6.06
CA ASN A 205 3.90 -18.91 5.40
C ASN A 205 3.29 -20.15 4.72
N PRO A 206 2.09 -20.61 5.15
CA PRO A 206 1.47 -21.82 4.61
C PRO A 206 1.09 -21.71 3.12
N TYR A 207 0.90 -20.52 2.60
CA TYR A 207 0.61 -20.26 1.19
C TYR A 207 1.85 -20.38 0.28
N LEU A 208 3.04 -20.23 0.84
CA LEU A 208 4.30 -20.29 0.10
C LEU A 208 5.02 -21.63 0.23
N ASN A 209 4.86 -22.34 1.36
CA ASN A 209 5.54 -23.60 1.63
C ASN A 209 4.74 -24.85 1.22
N GLY A 210 3.59 -24.68 0.54
CA GLY A 210 2.77 -25.78 0.03
C GLY A 210 1.89 -26.47 1.07
N ALA A 211 1.73 -25.92 2.29
CA ALA A 211 0.88 -26.49 3.33
C ALA A 211 -0.63 -26.26 3.06
N THR A 212 -0.96 -25.28 2.22
CA THR A 212 -2.32 -25.00 1.76
C THR A 212 -2.39 -25.32 0.26
N ARG A 213 -2.80 -26.52 -0.09
CA ARG A 213 -3.21 -26.93 -1.44
C ARG A 213 -4.69 -27.29 -1.41
#